data_d6374780ad6023e0cb62dc16e05d4054
#
_entry.id   d6374780ad6023e0cb62dc16e05d4054
#
_cell.length_a   1.000
_cell.length_b   1.000
_cell.length_c   1.000
_cell.angle_alpha   90.00
_cell.angle_beta   90.00
_cell.angle_gamma   90.00
#
_symmetry.space_group_name_H-M   'P 1'
#
loop_
_entity.id
_entity.type
_entity.pdbx_description
1 polymer ?
#
loop_
_entity_poly.entity_id
_entity_poly.type
_entity_poly.pdbx_seq_one_letter_code
_entity_poly.pdbx_strand_id
1 'polypeptide(L)'
;MTVDSSLSERVAQHLRSRLETSAHHTLTPQEQTVLDKEGLRAFLIKQVLSKKFRKWSVDADTQQNIARVVDAALKTQQPLSFVLPMGGYKIWRIPSSPEVDWAEFFGIAHILQYLSSIAAGYAPGVHMQFFMYTFLPQRHDNMSEASIERYVASFQALLDAFGRHLPPNVKLSIVRDAAFYSREEYFGLLDERYEMMAMGFNDFPAKQRDTFLNWARQNIQWNGAEDWTGLSEEQKEEKILRGAIYEVVGIYTVEKTAEFIMGGERIVLFVSQGTNSVGIGSTKASRAKFWVGTGILEDRAGAFYDLVLTPSQWERTQDVPRTVLPSDLLPLKNLGSVQVVHQPLDFSLAADATPARTG
;
A
#
# COMPACT_ATOMS: atom_id res chain seq x y z
N MET A 1 5.63 26.47 -22.69
CA MET A 1 4.19 26.48 -22.39
C MET A 1 4.00 27.21 -21.09
N THR A 2 3.25 28.31 -21.08
CA THR A 2 2.85 28.99 -19.86
C THR A 2 1.83 28.08 -19.15
N VAL A 3 2.17 27.61 -17.96
CA VAL A 3 1.24 26.84 -17.11
C VAL A 3 0.09 27.80 -16.76
N ASP A 4 -1.14 27.34 -16.96
CA ASP A 4 -2.34 28.08 -16.55
C ASP A 4 -2.28 28.30 -15.03
N SER A 5 -2.13 29.56 -14.59
CA SER A 5 -2.03 29.91 -13.18
C SER A 5 -3.25 29.43 -12.38
N SER A 6 -4.43 29.42 -13.01
CA SER A 6 -5.67 28.97 -12.39
C SER A 6 -5.68 27.46 -12.13
N LEU A 7 -5.11 26.65 -13.01
CA LEU A 7 -4.99 25.21 -12.82
C LEU A 7 -4.00 24.91 -11.69
N SER A 8 -2.83 25.56 -11.69
CA SER A 8 -1.81 25.37 -10.65
C SER A 8 -2.35 25.68 -9.26
N GLU A 9 -3.08 26.79 -9.11
CA GLU A 9 -3.68 27.18 -7.84
C GLU A 9 -4.73 26.17 -7.36
N ARG A 10 -5.63 25.73 -8.26
CA ARG A 10 -6.67 24.74 -7.95
C ARG A 10 -6.05 23.39 -7.52
N VAL A 11 -5.02 22.93 -8.24
CA VAL A 11 -4.30 21.69 -7.89
C VAL A 11 -3.60 21.84 -6.55
N ALA A 12 -2.88 22.93 -6.33
CA ALA A 12 -2.20 23.18 -5.05
C ALA A 12 -3.21 23.24 -3.88
N GLN A 13 -4.37 23.85 -4.08
CA GLN A 13 -5.45 23.89 -3.09
C GLN A 13 -6.03 22.50 -2.82
N HIS A 14 -6.27 21.69 -3.86
CA HIS A 14 -6.73 20.31 -3.73
C HIS A 14 -5.75 19.47 -2.89
N LEU A 15 -4.46 19.53 -3.22
CA LEU A 15 -3.42 18.77 -2.52
C LEU A 15 -3.24 19.24 -1.06
N ARG A 16 -3.31 20.55 -0.78
CA ARG A 16 -3.33 21.07 0.60
C ARG A 16 -4.52 20.55 1.38
N SER A 17 -5.71 20.65 0.79
CA SER A 17 -6.92 20.12 1.43
C SER A 17 -6.79 18.62 1.74
N ARG A 18 -6.22 17.82 0.81
CA ARG A 18 -5.97 16.40 1.06
C ARG A 18 -5.01 16.19 2.22
N LEU A 19 -3.93 16.97 2.29
CA LEU A 19 -2.94 16.90 3.37
C LEU A 19 -3.56 17.25 4.73
N GLU A 20 -4.31 18.33 4.79
CA GLU A 20 -4.80 18.94 6.04
C GLU A 20 -6.06 18.25 6.57
N THR A 21 -6.93 17.74 5.69
CA THR A 21 -8.27 17.30 6.09
C THR A 21 -8.50 15.79 6.03
N SER A 22 -7.61 15.01 5.38
CA SER A 22 -7.84 13.56 5.20
C SER A 22 -7.97 12.79 6.52
N ALA A 23 -7.34 13.27 7.59
CA ALA A 23 -7.42 12.66 8.92
C ALA A 23 -8.62 13.14 9.75
N HIS A 24 -9.44 14.05 9.22
CA HIS A 24 -10.57 14.64 9.94
C HIS A 24 -11.89 14.09 9.41
N HIS A 25 -12.71 13.55 10.30
CA HIS A 25 -14.05 13.06 10.00
C HIS A 25 -15.02 13.49 11.07
N THR A 26 -16.15 14.03 10.64
CA THR A 26 -17.29 14.27 11.53
C THR A 26 -18.31 13.17 11.28
N LEU A 27 -18.79 12.55 12.35
CA LEU A 27 -19.80 11.50 12.24
C LEU A 27 -21.02 12.01 11.48
N THR A 28 -21.41 11.27 10.47
CA THR A 28 -22.67 11.53 9.75
C THR A 28 -23.86 11.15 10.66
N PRO A 29 -25.08 11.68 10.40
CA PRO A 29 -26.27 11.28 11.16
C PRO A 29 -26.52 9.78 11.17
N GLN A 30 -26.16 9.08 10.09
CA GLN A 30 -26.28 7.62 10.00
C GLN A 30 -25.26 6.91 10.91
N GLU A 31 -24.01 7.36 10.91
CA GLU A 31 -22.95 6.84 11.79
C GLU A 31 -23.28 7.09 13.25
N GLN A 32 -23.75 8.28 13.58
CA GLN A 32 -24.21 8.61 14.93
C GLN A 32 -25.38 7.70 15.35
N THR A 33 -26.33 7.46 14.46
CA THR A 33 -27.46 6.54 14.75
C THR A 33 -26.99 5.12 15.05
N VAL A 34 -25.98 4.63 14.34
CA VAL A 34 -25.39 3.31 14.61
C VAL A 34 -24.73 3.31 15.99
N LEU A 35 -23.94 4.34 16.30
CA LEU A 35 -23.27 4.46 17.59
C LEU A 35 -24.26 4.50 18.75
N ASP A 36 -25.34 5.27 18.63
CA ASP A 36 -26.36 5.46 19.68
C ASP A 36 -27.25 4.23 19.87
N LYS A 37 -27.66 3.55 18.78
CA LYS A 37 -28.61 2.44 18.84
C LYS A 37 -27.98 1.07 18.97
N GLU A 38 -26.85 0.85 18.29
CA GLU A 38 -26.19 -0.47 18.22
C GLU A 38 -24.96 -0.55 19.12
N GLY A 39 -24.49 0.60 19.60
CA GLY A 39 -23.33 0.72 20.49
C GLY A 39 -21.98 0.74 19.77
N LEU A 40 -20.95 1.08 20.55
CA LEU A 40 -19.60 1.34 20.06
C LEU A 40 -18.97 0.14 19.32
N ARG A 41 -19.17 -1.08 19.85
CA ARG A 41 -18.65 -2.30 19.22
C ARG A 41 -19.19 -2.48 17.79
N ALA A 42 -20.49 -2.37 17.62
CA ALA A 42 -21.12 -2.51 16.30
C ALA A 42 -20.69 -1.40 15.35
N PHE A 43 -20.57 -0.16 15.85
CA PHE A 43 -20.07 0.97 15.11
C PHE A 43 -18.65 0.67 14.57
N LEU A 44 -17.70 0.27 15.43
CA LEU A 44 -16.32 -0.01 15.02
C LEU A 44 -16.25 -1.11 13.96
N ILE A 45 -16.95 -2.22 14.14
CA ILE A 45 -16.98 -3.32 13.15
C ILE A 45 -17.55 -2.83 11.82
N LYS A 46 -18.62 -2.02 11.83
CA LYS A 46 -19.21 -1.47 10.60
C LYS A 46 -18.27 -0.50 9.89
N GLN A 47 -17.56 0.35 10.64
CA GLN A 47 -16.58 1.26 10.04
C GLN A 47 -15.40 0.50 9.43
N VAL A 48 -14.83 -0.49 10.13
CA VAL A 48 -13.76 -1.34 9.60
C VAL A 48 -14.21 -2.06 8.33
N LEU A 49 -15.43 -2.55 8.28
CA LEU A 49 -16.00 -3.27 7.13
C LEU A 49 -16.70 -2.34 6.12
N SER A 50 -16.48 -1.03 6.19
CA SER A 50 -17.17 -0.05 5.36
C SER A 50 -16.98 -0.31 3.86
N LYS A 51 -18.08 -0.48 3.14
CA LYS A 51 -18.09 -0.64 1.67
C LYS A 51 -17.60 0.59 0.92
N LYS A 52 -17.54 1.76 1.57
CA LYS A 52 -17.02 3.00 0.98
C LYS A 52 -15.53 2.89 0.63
N PHE A 53 -14.77 2.14 1.46
CA PHE A 53 -13.31 2.01 1.32
C PHE A 53 -12.90 0.62 0.84
N ARG A 54 -13.64 -0.40 1.23
CA ARG A 54 -13.36 -1.79 0.91
C ARG A 54 -13.65 -2.09 -0.56
N LYS A 55 -12.73 -2.80 -1.21
CA LYS A 55 -12.79 -3.16 -2.64
C LYS A 55 -13.15 -4.63 -2.88
N TRP A 56 -13.00 -5.47 -1.86
CA TRP A 56 -13.25 -6.91 -1.95
C TRP A 56 -14.15 -7.39 -0.80
N SER A 57 -14.79 -8.52 -0.97
CA SER A 57 -15.52 -9.19 0.12
C SER A 57 -14.55 -9.65 1.22
N VAL A 58 -15.02 -9.67 2.43
CA VAL A 58 -14.30 -10.18 3.60
C VAL A 58 -14.95 -11.49 4.00
N ASP A 59 -14.15 -12.56 4.13
CA ASP A 59 -14.62 -13.88 4.58
C ASP A 59 -15.01 -13.89 6.07
N ALA A 60 -15.63 -14.97 6.50
CA ALA A 60 -16.14 -15.10 7.86
C ALA A 60 -15.01 -15.12 8.90
N ASP A 61 -13.88 -15.76 8.60
CA ASP A 61 -12.76 -15.87 9.52
C ASP A 61 -12.11 -14.50 9.74
N THR A 62 -11.95 -13.72 8.67
CA THR A 62 -11.47 -12.33 8.76
C THR A 62 -12.45 -11.46 9.57
N GLN A 63 -13.77 -11.62 9.38
CA GLN A 63 -14.75 -10.87 10.17
C GLN A 63 -14.67 -11.24 11.66
N GLN A 64 -14.48 -12.51 11.98
CA GLN A 64 -14.31 -12.97 13.35
C GLN A 64 -13.02 -12.43 13.98
N ASN A 65 -11.92 -12.41 13.22
CA ASN A 65 -10.68 -11.82 13.68
C ASN A 65 -10.82 -10.31 13.96
N ILE A 66 -11.48 -9.57 13.06
CA ILE A 66 -11.77 -8.13 13.25
C ILE A 66 -12.58 -7.93 14.55
N ALA A 67 -13.63 -8.73 14.77
CA ALA A 67 -14.43 -8.65 15.99
C ALA A 67 -13.57 -8.87 17.23
N ARG A 68 -12.67 -9.86 17.22
CA ARG A 68 -11.76 -10.16 18.32
C ARG A 68 -10.79 -9.00 18.61
N VAL A 69 -10.21 -8.39 17.56
CA VAL A 69 -9.31 -7.22 17.70
C VAL A 69 -10.07 -6.02 18.27
N VAL A 70 -11.29 -5.77 17.79
CA VAL A 70 -12.17 -4.72 18.33
C VAL A 70 -12.49 -4.97 19.80
N ASP A 71 -12.87 -6.19 20.18
CA ASP A 71 -13.19 -6.55 21.55
C ASP A 71 -11.98 -6.37 22.49
N ALA A 72 -10.79 -6.75 22.04
CA ALA A 72 -9.56 -6.54 22.80
C ALA A 72 -9.25 -5.05 23.00
N ALA A 73 -9.37 -4.24 21.94
CA ALA A 73 -9.15 -2.78 22.01
C ALA A 73 -10.15 -2.10 22.96
N LEU A 74 -11.42 -2.48 22.90
CA LEU A 74 -12.47 -1.98 23.79
C LEU A 74 -12.21 -2.35 25.25
N LYS A 75 -11.81 -3.60 25.51
CA LYS A 75 -11.50 -4.09 26.86
C LYS A 75 -10.31 -3.36 27.48
N THR A 76 -9.28 -3.10 26.69
CA THR A 76 -8.04 -2.48 27.17
C THR A 76 -8.01 -0.95 27.04
N GLN A 77 -9.02 -0.36 26.42
CA GLN A 77 -9.09 1.08 26.09
C GLN A 77 -7.84 1.57 25.32
N GLN A 78 -7.34 0.71 24.43
CA GLN A 78 -6.19 1.02 23.56
C GLN A 78 -6.64 1.38 22.15
N PRO A 79 -5.83 2.10 21.38
CA PRO A 79 -6.11 2.37 19.97
C PRO A 79 -6.33 1.09 19.18
N LEU A 80 -7.30 1.11 18.24
CA LEU A 80 -7.48 0.01 17.31
C LEU A 80 -6.31 -0.05 16.35
N SER A 81 -5.55 -1.14 16.36
CA SER A 81 -4.31 -1.29 15.63
C SER A 81 -4.54 -1.89 14.24
N PHE A 82 -3.90 -1.26 13.25
CA PHE A 82 -3.89 -1.70 11.85
C PHE A 82 -2.46 -1.92 11.37
N VAL A 83 -2.28 -2.86 10.44
CA VAL A 83 -1.00 -3.06 9.75
C VAL A 83 -1.21 -3.19 8.25
N LEU A 84 -0.34 -2.55 7.46
CA LEU A 84 -0.28 -2.68 6.01
C LEU A 84 1.13 -3.12 5.63
N PRO A 85 1.32 -4.38 5.20
CA PRO A 85 2.61 -4.84 4.70
C PRO A 85 2.89 -4.24 3.30
N MET A 86 4.13 -3.76 3.13
CA MET A 86 4.64 -3.12 1.92
C MET A 86 5.99 -3.70 1.51
N GLY A 87 6.20 -3.82 0.19
CA GLY A 87 7.46 -4.26 -0.40
C GLY A 87 7.50 -3.97 -1.89
N GLY A 88 8.64 -4.18 -2.56
CA GLY A 88 8.77 -3.97 -4.00
C GLY A 88 8.71 -2.50 -4.42
N TYR A 89 9.41 -1.63 -3.75
CA TYR A 89 9.32 -0.17 -3.80
C TYR A 89 9.73 0.45 -5.14
N LYS A 90 8.80 0.82 -6.01
CA LYS A 90 8.94 1.70 -7.22
C LYS A 90 10.15 1.52 -8.14
N ILE A 91 11.18 0.79 -7.74
CA ILE A 91 12.49 0.74 -8.38
C ILE A 91 12.40 0.27 -9.83
N TRP A 92 11.56 -0.70 -10.09
CA TRP A 92 11.35 -1.25 -11.42
C TRP A 92 10.69 -0.24 -12.38
N ARG A 93 9.96 0.75 -11.86
CA ARG A 93 9.27 1.76 -12.64
C ARG A 93 10.12 2.99 -12.91
N ILE A 94 10.85 3.46 -11.89
CA ILE A 94 11.71 4.64 -11.95
C ILE A 94 13.05 4.31 -11.27
N PRO A 95 13.94 3.58 -11.94
CA PRO A 95 15.22 3.14 -11.35
C PRO A 95 16.07 4.29 -10.80
N SER A 96 15.94 5.49 -11.41
CA SER A 96 16.65 6.70 -10.98
C SER A 96 16.02 7.43 -9.81
N SER A 97 14.78 7.08 -9.44
CA SER A 97 14.04 7.74 -8.36
C SER A 97 13.29 6.71 -7.50
N PRO A 98 13.99 6.06 -6.56
CA PRO A 98 13.40 5.10 -5.63
C PRO A 98 12.54 5.76 -4.55
N GLU A 99 12.37 7.06 -4.58
CA GLU A 99 11.67 7.84 -3.58
C GLU A 99 10.15 7.82 -3.77
N VAL A 100 9.42 8.23 -2.73
CA VAL A 100 7.96 8.37 -2.78
C VAL A 100 7.53 9.46 -3.77
N ASP A 101 6.33 9.31 -4.34
CA ASP A 101 5.69 10.31 -5.17
C ASP A 101 4.23 10.55 -4.76
N TRP A 102 3.44 11.14 -5.63
CA TRP A 102 2.03 11.43 -5.39
C TRP A 102 1.16 10.18 -5.20
N ALA A 103 1.63 8.98 -5.59
CA ALA A 103 0.88 7.75 -5.33
C ALA A 103 0.85 7.41 -3.84
N GLU A 104 1.98 7.52 -3.13
CA GLU A 104 2.02 7.35 -1.68
C GLU A 104 1.21 8.43 -0.98
N PHE A 105 1.30 9.68 -1.43
CA PHE A 105 0.50 10.77 -0.88
C PHE A 105 -1.00 10.45 -0.98
N PHE A 106 -1.49 10.06 -2.15
CA PHE A 106 -2.90 9.72 -2.36
C PHE A 106 -3.31 8.47 -1.57
N GLY A 107 -2.43 7.46 -1.52
CA GLY A 107 -2.67 6.25 -0.74
C GLY A 107 -2.80 6.52 0.76
N ILE A 108 -1.88 7.29 1.34
CA ILE A 108 -1.93 7.69 2.75
C ILE A 108 -3.16 8.55 3.03
N ALA A 109 -3.46 9.53 2.18
CA ALA A 109 -4.65 10.36 2.33
C ALA A 109 -5.94 9.52 2.32
N HIS A 110 -6.03 8.51 1.45
CA HIS A 110 -7.17 7.59 1.40
C HIS A 110 -7.28 6.70 2.65
N ILE A 111 -6.15 6.16 3.13
CA ILE A 111 -6.07 5.41 4.39
C ILE A 111 -6.49 6.29 5.57
N LEU A 112 -6.02 7.53 5.63
CA LEU A 112 -6.39 8.47 6.69
C LEU A 112 -7.90 8.78 6.70
N GLN A 113 -8.53 8.91 5.54
CA GLN A 113 -9.99 9.06 5.46
C GLN A 113 -10.73 7.81 5.98
N TYR A 114 -10.20 6.63 5.74
CA TYR A 114 -10.74 5.40 6.30
C TYR A 114 -10.59 5.36 7.81
N LEU A 115 -9.39 5.60 8.32
CA LEU A 115 -9.08 5.55 9.75
C LEU A 115 -9.79 6.65 10.55
N SER A 116 -9.92 7.86 10.00
CA SER A 116 -10.60 8.97 10.66
C SER A 116 -12.08 8.69 10.90
N SER A 117 -12.73 7.93 10.01
CA SER A 117 -14.14 7.51 10.21
C SER A 117 -14.30 6.57 11.42
N ILE A 118 -13.27 5.81 11.74
CA ILE A 118 -13.23 4.92 12.92
C ILE A 118 -12.90 5.75 14.18
N ALA A 119 -11.86 6.59 14.09
CA ALA A 119 -11.37 7.41 15.20
C ALA A 119 -12.39 8.44 15.67
N ALA A 120 -13.28 8.94 14.80
CA ALA A 120 -14.30 9.90 15.14
C ALA A 120 -15.31 9.39 16.19
N GLY A 121 -15.57 8.08 16.24
CA GLY A 121 -16.45 7.46 17.24
C GLY A 121 -15.72 6.73 18.36
N TYR A 122 -14.39 6.72 18.38
CA TYR A 122 -13.59 5.96 19.34
C TYR A 122 -12.47 6.81 19.95
N ALA A 123 -12.62 7.21 21.21
CA ALA A 123 -11.71 8.13 21.88
C ALA A 123 -10.25 7.63 21.96
N PRO A 124 -9.95 6.34 22.24
CA PRO A 124 -8.57 5.83 22.14
C PRO A 124 -7.99 5.89 20.73
N GLY A 125 -8.85 5.93 19.70
CA GLY A 125 -8.49 6.15 18.32
C GLY A 125 -7.91 4.95 17.59
N VAL A 126 -7.01 5.24 16.67
CA VAL A 126 -6.44 4.25 15.75
C VAL A 126 -4.92 4.40 15.64
N HIS A 127 -4.24 3.29 15.42
CA HIS A 127 -2.81 3.26 15.13
C HIS A 127 -2.56 2.47 13.84
N MET A 128 -2.10 3.14 12.79
CA MET A 128 -1.71 2.55 11.52
C MET A 128 -0.22 2.30 11.49
N GLN A 129 0.17 1.06 11.24
CA GLN A 129 1.55 0.62 11.15
C GLN A 129 1.84 0.17 9.70
N PHE A 130 2.69 0.92 9.00
CA PHE A 130 3.20 0.52 7.69
C PHE A 130 4.38 -0.43 7.92
N PHE A 131 4.14 -1.72 7.67
CA PHE A 131 5.20 -2.71 7.80
C PHE A 131 6.01 -2.77 6.51
N MET A 132 7.27 -2.36 6.59
CA MET A 132 8.16 -2.31 5.43
C MET A 132 9.14 -3.48 5.47
N TYR A 133 9.03 -4.38 4.50
CA TYR A 133 10.07 -5.37 4.26
C TYR A 133 11.29 -4.66 3.70
N THR A 134 12.42 -4.70 4.42
CA THR A 134 13.67 -4.06 4.00
C THR A 134 14.75 -5.09 3.66
N PHE A 135 14.73 -6.25 4.29
CA PHE A 135 15.67 -7.34 4.00
C PHE A 135 15.18 -8.24 2.85
N LEU A 136 13.89 -8.55 2.84
CA LEU A 136 13.32 -9.44 1.84
C LEU A 136 13.57 -8.94 0.40
N PRO A 137 13.30 -7.66 0.03
CA PRO A 137 13.59 -7.16 -1.31
C PRO A 137 15.08 -7.15 -1.68
N GLN A 138 15.98 -7.04 -0.71
CA GLN A 138 17.41 -7.18 -0.97
C GLN A 138 17.77 -8.61 -1.41
N ARG A 139 17.12 -9.60 -0.82
CA ARG A 139 17.45 -11.01 -1.06
C ARG A 139 16.84 -11.54 -2.34
N HIS A 140 15.59 -11.20 -2.64
CA HIS A 140 14.88 -11.79 -3.77
C HIS A 140 14.67 -10.86 -4.95
N ASP A 141 14.54 -9.54 -4.72
CA ASP A 141 14.29 -8.56 -5.78
C ASP A 141 15.57 -7.92 -6.31
N ASN A 142 16.72 -8.30 -5.79
CA ASN A 142 18.02 -7.68 -6.14
C ASN A 142 18.08 -6.17 -5.88
N MET A 143 17.32 -5.68 -4.89
CA MET A 143 17.30 -4.27 -4.56
C MET A 143 18.52 -3.88 -3.71
N SER A 144 19.12 -2.71 -4.02
CA SER A 144 20.19 -2.19 -3.17
C SER A 144 19.64 -1.67 -1.84
N GLU A 145 20.37 -1.87 -0.75
CA GLU A 145 20.05 -1.32 0.56
C GLU A 145 19.89 0.20 0.50
N ALA A 146 20.79 0.89 -0.20
CA ALA A 146 20.74 2.35 -0.36
C ALA A 146 19.45 2.83 -1.04
N SER A 147 18.89 2.08 -1.98
CA SER A 147 17.61 2.42 -2.63
C SER A 147 16.44 2.23 -1.66
N ILE A 148 16.45 1.16 -0.89
CA ILE A 148 15.42 0.89 0.13
C ILE A 148 15.45 1.96 1.21
N GLU A 149 16.63 2.30 1.73
CA GLU A 149 16.77 3.33 2.77
C GLU A 149 16.30 4.71 2.28
N ARG A 150 16.59 5.09 1.03
CA ARG A 150 16.06 6.35 0.46
C ARG A 150 14.53 6.33 0.40
N TYR A 151 13.94 5.22 -0.02
CA TYR A 151 12.48 5.09 -0.04
C TYR A 151 11.89 5.20 1.37
N VAL A 152 12.43 4.47 2.35
CA VAL A 152 11.96 4.50 3.75
C VAL A 152 12.08 5.91 4.32
N ALA A 153 13.21 6.59 4.12
CA ALA A 153 13.41 7.96 4.60
C ALA A 153 12.42 8.94 3.95
N SER A 154 12.20 8.82 2.63
CA SER A 154 11.25 9.64 1.91
C SER A 154 9.81 9.38 2.35
N PHE A 155 9.46 8.12 2.62
CA PHE A 155 8.13 7.75 3.14
C PHE A 155 7.92 8.27 4.56
N GLN A 156 8.94 8.18 5.44
CA GLN A 156 8.88 8.77 6.79
C GLN A 156 8.66 10.28 6.73
N ALA A 157 9.40 10.99 5.87
CA ALA A 157 9.20 12.43 5.68
C ALA A 157 7.77 12.78 5.22
N LEU A 158 7.15 11.92 4.40
CA LEU A 158 5.77 12.08 3.99
C LEU A 158 4.80 11.81 5.16
N LEU A 159 5.03 10.78 5.98
CA LEU A 159 4.23 10.54 7.19
C LEU A 159 4.35 11.71 8.18
N ASP A 160 5.54 12.29 8.33
CA ASP A 160 5.75 13.47 9.19
C ASP A 160 5.00 14.71 8.67
N ALA A 161 4.88 14.84 7.34
CA ALA A 161 4.08 15.90 6.74
C ALA A 161 2.59 15.76 7.11
N PHE A 162 2.01 14.56 6.98
CA PHE A 162 0.65 14.28 7.44
C PHE A 162 0.53 14.38 8.96
N GLY A 163 1.56 13.95 9.70
CA GLY A 163 1.60 13.93 11.17
C GLY A 163 1.28 15.28 11.81
N ARG A 164 1.62 16.39 11.14
CA ARG A 164 1.32 17.76 11.59
C ARG A 164 -0.17 18.11 11.59
N HIS A 165 -0.97 17.34 10.87
CA HIS A 165 -2.40 17.56 10.68
C HIS A 165 -3.27 16.44 11.27
N LEU A 166 -2.66 15.47 11.97
CA LEU A 166 -3.41 14.37 12.58
C LEU A 166 -4.11 14.82 13.87
N PRO A 167 -5.35 14.40 14.10
CA PRO A 167 -5.94 14.48 15.43
C PRO A 167 -5.16 13.60 16.42
N PRO A 168 -5.18 13.92 17.73
CA PRO A 168 -4.33 13.27 18.73
C PRO A 168 -4.57 11.77 18.90
N ASN A 169 -5.76 11.29 18.48
CA ASN A 169 -6.14 9.89 18.54
C ASN A 169 -5.94 9.12 17.22
N VAL A 170 -5.20 9.70 16.26
CA VAL A 170 -4.76 9.02 15.02
C VAL A 170 -3.25 8.97 14.99
N LYS A 171 -2.66 7.78 14.89
CA LYS A 171 -1.22 7.57 14.84
C LYS A 171 -0.81 6.85 13.57
N LEU A 172 0.30 7.27 12.97
CA LEU A 172 0.98 6.60 11.88
C LEU A 172 2.40 6.22 12.32
N SER A 173 2.88 5.06 11.94
CA SER A 173 4.27 4.65 12.17
C SER A 173 4.76 3.69 11.10
N ILE A 174 6.08 3.61 10.94
CA ILE A 174 6.76 2.59 10.17
C ILE A 174 7.26 1.52 11.14
N VAL A 175 7.11 0.26 10.76
CA VAL A 175 7.74 -0.89 11.39
C VAL A 175 8.52 -1.63 10.30
N ARG A 176 9.73 -2.06 10.60
CA ARG A 176 10.61 -2.74 9.65
C ARG A 176 10.93 -4.14 10.15
N ASP A 177 11.25 -5.05 9.23
CA ASP A 177 11.80 -6.37 9.56
C ASP A 177 13.06 -6.28 10.43
N ALA A 178 13.87 -5.22 10.25
CA ALA A 178 15.03 -4.88 11.09
C ALA A 178 14.70 -4.63 12.58
N ALA A 179 13.44 -4.44 12.95
CA ALA A 179 13.02 -4.35 14.35
C ALA A 179 12.96 -5.72 15.05
N PHE A 180 12.97 -6.81 14.29
CA PHE A 180 12.79 -8.19 14.78
C PHE A 180 14.04 -9.05 14.62
N TYR A 181 14.87 -8.73 13.63
CA TYR A 181 16.03 -9.53 13.25
C TYR A 181 17.20 -8.64 12.84
N SER A 182 18.43 -9.11 13.02
CA SER A 182 19.55 -8.60 12.24
C SER A 182 19.43 -9.07 10.78
N ARG A 183 20.18 -8.44 9.88
CA ARG A 183 20.21 -8.83 8.46
C ARG A 183 20.70 -10.29 8.28
N GLU A 184 21.75 -10.65 9.00
CA GLU A 184 22.36 -11.99 8.98
C GLU A 184 21.38 -13.05 9.45
N GLU A 185 20.68 -12.80 10.57
CA GLU A 185 19.65 -13.70 11.10
C GLU A 185 18.51 -13.87 10.09
N TYR A 186 18.02 -12.76 9.52
CA TYR A 186 16.92 -12.82 8.56
C TYR A 186 17.30 -13.61 7.30
N PHE A 187 18.50 -13.35 6.76
CA PHE A 187 18.98 -14.07 5.57
C PHE A 187 19.24 -15.55 5.88
N GLY A 188 19.80 -15.85 7.05
CA GLY A 188 19.98 -17.24 7.50
C GLY A 188 18.65 -18.01 7.56
N LEU A 189 17.59 -17.39 8.11
CA LEU A 189 16.25 -17.97 8.14
C LEU A 189 15.65 -18.17 6.75
N LEU A 190 15.86 -17.20 5.84
CA LEU A 190 15.41 -17.34 4.46
C LEU A 190 16.10 -18.53 3.75
N ASP A 191 17.42 -18.63 3.88
CA ASP A 191 18.21 -19.67 3.21
C ASP A 191 17.91 -21.06 3.78
N GLU A 192 17.77 -21.20 5.10
CA GLU A 192 17.37 -22.45 5.74
C GLU A 192 16.02 -22.96 5.24
N ARG A 193 15.05 -22.07 5.07
CA ARG A 193 13.69 -22.44 4.69
C ARG A 193 13.48 -22.52 3.18
N TYR A 194 14.38 -21.91 2.42
CA TYR A 194 14.32 -21.94 0.96
C TYR A 194 14.32 -23.37 0.42
N GLU A 195 15.22 -24.22 0.87
CA GLU A 195 15.38 -25.60 0.38
C GLU A 195 14.10 -26.42 0.60
N MET A 196 13.50 -26.32 1.78
CA MET A 196 12.24 -27.01 2.07
C MET A 196 11.10 -26.49 1.19
N MET A 197 11.01 -25.17 1.01
CA MET A 197 9.97 -24.56 0.18
C MET A 197 10.18 -24.89 -1.29
N ALA A 198 11.42 -24.92 -1.78
CA ALA A 198 11.76 -25.27 -3.15
C ALA A 198 11.30 -26.69 -3.51
N MET A 199 11.47 -27.65 -2.59
CA MET A 199 10.98 -29.03 -2.78
C MET A 199 9.46 -29.11 -2.92
N GLY A 200 8.73 -28.29 -2.15
CA GLY A 200 7.26 -28.28 -2.16
C GLY A 200 6.63 -27.23 -3.08
N PHE A 201 7.40 -26.37 -3.74
CA PHE A 201 6.84 -25.26 -4.52
C PHE A 201 5.94 -25.74 -5.68
N ASN A 202 6.26 -26.87 -6.28
CA ASN A 202 5.47 -27.46 -7.34
C ASN A 202 4.16 -28.10 -6.86
N ASP A 203 3.98 -28.32 -5.57
CA ASP A 203 2.76 -28.88 -4.98
C ASP A 203 1.68 -27.79 -4.78
N PHE A 204 2.05 -26.51 -4.84
CA PHE A 204 1.06 -25.45 -4.85
C PHE A 204 0.16 -25.54 -6.08
N PRO A 205 -1.13 -25.20 -5.96
CA PRO A 205 -2.02 -25.06 -7.11
C PRO A 205 -1.42 -24.15 -8.20
N ALA A 206 -1.50 -24.55 -9.46
CA ALA A 206 -0.86 -23.83 -10.58
C ALA A 206 -1.14 -22.32 -10.56
N LYS A 207 -2.38 -21.92 -10.31
CA LYS A 207 -2.77 -20.52 -10.20
C LYS A 207 -2.03 -19.75 -9.09
N GLN A 208 -1.73 -20.41 -7.98
CA GLN A 208 -1.01 -19.80 -6.87
C GLN A 208 0.46 -19.65 -7.22
N ARG A 209 1.08 -20.67 -7.82
CA ARG A 209 2.46 -20.59 -8.35
C ARG A 209 2.60 -19.45 -9.36
N ASP A 210 1.68 -19.38 -10.33
CA ASP A 210 1.69 -18.30 -11.34
C ASP A 210 1.60 -16.92 -10.70
N THR A 211 0.83 -16.80 -9.61
CA THR A 211 0.75 -15.54 -8.87
C THR A 211 2.10 -15.18 -8.26
N PHE A 212 2.78 -16.10 -7.59
CA PHE A 212 4.10 -15.86 -7.00
C PHE A 212 5.17 -15.57 -8.06
N LEU A 213 5.20 -16.33 -9.15
CA LEU A 213 6.11 -16.10 -10.26
C LEU A 213 5.88 -14.73 -10.90
N ASN A 214 4.62 -14.31 -11.06
CA ASN A 214 4.31 -12.98 -11.60
C ASN A 214 4.71 -11.85 -10.65
N TRP A 215 4.60 -12.03 -9.34
CA TRP A 215 5.10 -11.06 -8.37
C TRP A 215 6.62 -10.91 -8.49
N ALA A 216 7.36 -12.02 -8.51
CA ALA A 216 8.81 -12.00 -8.68
C ALA A 216 9.22 -11.32 -10.00
N ARG A 217 8.58 -11.63 -11.12
CA ARG A 217 8.83 -10.96 -12.42
C ARG A 217 8.63 -9.45 -12.37
N GLN A 218 7.68 -8.97 -11.58
CA GLN A 218 7.39 -7.55 -11.44
C GLN A 218 8.35 -6.84 -10.48
N ASN A 219 8.92 -7.53 -9.50
CA ASN A 219 9.69 -6.94 -8.41
C ASN A 219 11.20 -7.01 -8.65
N ILE A 220 11.70 -8.06 -9.31
CA ILE A 220 13.16 -8.26 -9.52
C ILE A 220 13.78 -7.09 -10.28
N GLN A 221 14.87 -6.57 -9.73
CA GLN A 221 15.68 -5.51 -10.32
C GLN A 221 16.88 -6.11 -11.06
N TRP A 222 16.80 -6.18 -12.38
CA TRP A 222 17.87 -6.76 -13.22
C TRP A 222 19.18 -5.96 -13.17
N ASN A 223 19.10 -4.67 -12.82
CA ASN A 223 20.20 -3.73 -12.62
C ASN A 223 20.21 -3.17 -11.17
N GLY A 224 19.90 -3.99 -10.18
CA GLY A 224 19.79 -3.60 -8.77
C GLY A 224 21.13 -3.60 -8.02
N ALA A 225 21.21 -4.34 -6.92
CA ALA A 225 22.44 -4.47 -6.12
C ALA A 225 23.56 -5.15 -6.91
N GLU A 226 23.21 -6.09 -7.77
CA GLU A 226 24.10 -6.74 -8.73
C GLU A 226 23.55 -6.53 -10.15
N ASP A 227 24.43 -6.39 -11.13
CA ASP A 227 24.02 -6.27 -12.53
C ASP A 227 23.78 -7.64 -13.16
N TRP A 228 22.52 -7.97 -13.39
CA TRP A 228 22.07 -9.21 -14.01
C TRP A 228 21.63 -9.05 -15.46
N THR A 229 21.87 -7.90 -16.07
CA THR A 229 21.39 -7.59 -17.44
C THR A 229 21.93 -8.54 -18.51
N GLY A 230 23.13 -9.10 -18.31
CA GLY A 230 23.79 -10.05 -19.24
C GLY A 230 23.33 -11.51 -19.13
N LEU A 231 22.34 -11.84 -18.28
CA LEU A 231 21.85 -13.20 -18.12
C LEU A 231 21.07 -13.71 -19.33
N SER A 232 21.20 -15.00 -19.64
CA SER A 232 20.33 -15.69 -20.59
C SER A 232 18.87 -15.75 -20.08
N GLU A 233 17.91 -16.00 -20.96
CA GLU A 233 16.49 -16.15 -20.57
C GLU A 233 16.28 -17.30 -19.58
N GLU A 234 17.00 -18.40 -19.72
CA GLU A 234 16.98 -19.53 -18.78
C GLU A 234 17.46 -19.10 -17.39
N GLN A 235 18.57 -18.37 -17.33
CA GLN A 235 19.08 -17.83 -16.05
C GLN A 235 18.13 -16.80 -15.43
N LYS A 236 17.43 -16.02 -16.24
CA LYS A 236 16.41 -15.08 -15.75
C LYS A 236 15.21 -15.83 -15.16
N GLU A 237 14.70 -16.87 -15.83
CA GLU A 237 13.61 -17.69 -15.30
C GLU A 237 14.02 -18.43 -13.99
N GLU A 238 15.26 -18.87 -13.87
CA GLU A 238 15.79 -19.42 -12.62
C GLU A 238 15.79 -18.37 -11.49
N LYS A 239 16.21 -17.12 -11.78
CA LYS A 239 16.16 -16.03 -10.81
C LYS A 239 14.73 -15.70 -10.39
N ILE A 240 13.78 -15.72 -11.34
CA ILE A 240 12.36 -15.48 -11.08
C ILE A 240 11.79 -16.56 -10.16
N LEU A 241 12.07 -17.84 -10.45
CA LEU A 241 11.63 -18.94 -9.61
C LEU A 241 12.22 -18.83 -8.19
N ARG A 242 13.50 -18.55 -8.09
CA ARG A 242 14.18 -18.34 -6.80
C ARG A 242 13.56 -17.17 -6.04
N GLY A 243 13.30 -16.06 -6.70
CA GLY A 243 12.64 -14.88 -6.13
C GLY A 243 11.25 -15.21 -5.60
N ALA A 244 10.44 -15.93 -6.38
CA ALA A 244 9.10 -16.37 -5.98
C ALA A 244 9.11 -17.24 -4.73
N ILE A 245 10.07 -18.17 -4.62
CA ILE A 245 10.22 -19.04 -3.45
C ILE A 245 10.63 -18.21 -2.22
N TYR A 246 11.61 -17.31 -2.34
CA TYR A 246 12.00 -16.43 -1.24
C TYR A 246 10.85 -15.51 -0.78
N GLU A 247 10.04 -15.03 -1.69
CA GLU A 247 8.86 -14.21 -1.32
C GLU A 247 7.89 -15.01 -0.46
N VAL A 248 7.57 -16.25 -0.86
CA VAL A 248 6.70 -17.14 -0.06
C VAL A 248 7.32 -17.41 1.31
N VAL A 249 8.60 -17.74 1.37
CA VAL A 249 9.32 -17.98 2.63
C VAL A 249 9.29 -16.74 3.52
N GLY A 250 9.67 -15.58 2.99
CA GLY A 250 9.80 -14.34 3.77
C GLY A 250 8.46 -13.83 4.32
N ILE A 251 7.38 -14.00 3.56
CA ILE A 251 6.05 -13.52 3.99
C ILE A 251 5.41 -14.47 5.00
N TYR A 252 5.52 -15.79 4.80
CA TYR A 252 4.71 -16.75 5.53
C TYR A 252 5.47 -17.55 6.60
N THR A 253 6.80 -17.64 6.52
CA THR A 253 7.55 -18.52 7.39
C THR A 253 8.53 -17.83 8.35
N VAL A 254 8.86 -16.55 8.14
CA VAL A 254 9.70 -15.78 9.07
C VAL A 254 8.85 -15.37 10.27
N GLU A 255 8.96 -16.12 11.35
CA GLU A 255 8.00 -16.19 12.47
C GLU A 255 7.63 -14.83 13.07
N LYS A 256 8.61 -14.04 13.55
CA LYS A 256 8.32 -12.77 14.24
C LYS A 256 7.65 -11.74 13.33
N THR A 257 8.03 -11.68 12.05
CA THR A 257 7.41 -10.78 11.09
C THR A 257 6.02 -11.28 10.68
N ALA A 258 5.87 -12.58 10.44
CA ALA A 258 4.57 -13.19 10.16
C ALA A 258 3.61 -13.07 11.34
N GLU A 259 4.06 -13.28 12.57
CA GLU A 259 3.27 -13.09 13.79
C GLU A 259 2.89 -11.61 13.97
N PHE A 260 3.83 -10.68 13.75
CA PHE A 260 3.52 -9.25 13.83
C PHE A 260 2.41 -8.84 12.87
N ILE A 261 2.42 -9.35 11.64
CA ILE A 261 1.42 -9.01 10.62
C ILE A 261 0.14 -9.82 10.82
N MET A 262 0.24 -11.15 10.99
CA MET A 262 -0.89 -12.09 10.89
C MET A 262 -1.30 -12.72 12.23
N GLY A 263 -0.59 -12.45 13.33
CA GLY A 263 -0.84 -13.03 14.66
C GLY A 263 -2.16 -12.62 15.31
N GLY A 264 -2.95 -11.77 14.65
CA GLY A 264 -4.32 -11.45 15.02
C GLY A 264 -4.46 -10.37 16.10
N GLU A 265 -3.41 -9.69 16.46
CA GLU A 265 -3.48 -8.51 17.35
C GLU A 265 -3.81 -7.21 16.59
N ARG A 266 -3.78 -7.26 15.27
CA ARG A 266 -3.97 -6.13 14.36
C ARG A 266 -4.95 -6.47 13.27
N ILE A 267 -5.63 -5.46 12.75
CA ILE A 267 -6.41 -5.58 11.53
C ILE A 267 -5.47 -5.40 10.35
N VAL A 268 -5.32 -6.45 9.56
CA VAL A 268 -4.46 -6.42 8.38
C VAL A 268 -5.20 -5.71 7.23
N LEU A 269 -4.56 -4.70 6.65
CA LEU A 269 -5.02 -4.03 5.45
C LEU A 269 -4.18 -4.50 4.25
N PHE A 270 -4.82 -4.70 3.09
CA PHE A 270 -4.11 -4.88 1.82
C PHE A 270 -4.66 -3.93 0.76
N VAL A 271 -3.81 -3.46 -0.12
CA VAL A 271 -4.22 -2.70 -1.33
C VAL A 271 -4.56 -3.65 -2.49
N SER A 272 -4.67 -4.93 -2.21
CA SER A 272 -5.11 -5.99 -3.12
C SER A 272 -6.02 -6.95 -2.37
N GLN A 273 -6.55 -7.97 -3.05
CA GLN A 273 -7.24 -9.04 -2.36
C GLN A 273 -6.21 -9.91 -1.60
N GLY A 274 -6.39 -10.05 -0.30
CA GLY A 274 -5.60 -10.95 0.56
C GLY A 274 -6.51 -11.86 1.38
N THR A 275 -5.96 -12.93 1.93
CA THR A 275 -6.60 -13.77 2.95
C THR A 275 -6.41 -13.13 4.33
N ASN A 276 -7.35 -13.31 5.23
CA ASN A 276 -7.31 -12.77 6.61
C ASN A 276 -7.06 -11.26 6.69
N SER A 277 -7.61 -10.49 5.74
CA SER A 277 -7.36 -9.05 5.62
C SER A 277 -8.53 -8.26 5.06
N VAL A 278 -8.52 -6.96 5.30
CA VAL A 278 -9.44 -6.01 4.68
C VAL A 278 -8.78 -5.44 3.43
N GLY A 279 -9.31 -5.79 2.27
CA GLY A 279 -8.84 -5.25 1.00
C GLY A 279 -9.38 -3.84 0.75
N ILE A 280 -8.50 -2.83 0.77
CA ILE A 280 -8.83 -1.44 0.45
C ILE A 280 -8.18 -1.02 -0.88
N GLY A 281 -8.69 0.04 -1.51
CA GLY A 281 -7.99 0.64 -2.65
C GLY A 281 -6.86 1.56 -2.17
N SER A 282 -5.95 1.91 -3.06
CA SER A 282 -5.02 3.02 -2.81
C SER A 282 -5.71 4.38 -2.91
N THR A 283 -6.77 4.47 -3.69
CA THR A 283 -7.69 5.61 -3.73
C THR A 283 -9.13 5.12 -3.92
N LYS A 284 -10.08 6.05 -3.94
CA LYS A 284 -11.48 5.71 -4.26
C LYS A 284 -11.60 5.05 -5.64
N ALA A 285 -10.78 5.42 -6.60
CA ALA A 285 -10.83 4.94 -7.98
C ALA A 285 -9.81 3.83 -8.27
N SER A 286 -8.70 3.76 -7.53
CA SER A 286 -7.55 2.91 -7.87
C SER A 286 -7.41 1.70 -6.96
N ARG A 287 -6.97 0.58 -7.56
CA ARG A 287 -6.62 -0.67 -6.86
C ARG A 287 -5.12 -1.00 -6.93
N ALA A 288 -4.34 -0.21 -7.66
CA ALA A 288 -2.89 -0.37 -7.76
C ALA A 288 -2.23 -0.16 -6.39
N LYS A 289 -1.20 -0.92 -6.07
CA LYS A 289 -0.39 -0.70 -4.87
C LYS A 289 0.33 0.64 -4.99
N PHE A 290 0.10 1.58 -4.08
CA PHE A 290 0.66 2.93 -4.21
C PHE A 290 2.20 2.93 -4.14
N TRP A 291 2.82 2.01 -3.40
CA TRP A 291 4.28 1.89 -3.30
C TRP A 291 4.98 1.33 -4.54
N VAL A 292 4.23 0.91 -5.56
CA VAL A 292 4.72 0.55 -6.89
C VAL A 292 4.02 1.33 -8.00
N GLY A 293 2.92 2.02 -7.71
CA GLY A 293 2.11 2.79 -8.65
C GLY A 293 2.65 4.20 -8.94
N THR A 294 2.07 4.90 -9.92
CA THR A 294 2.32 6.32 -10.20
C THR A 294 1.11 7.13 -9.82
N GLY A 295 1.32 8.22 -9.05
CA GLY A 295 0.26 9.14 -8.67
C GLY A 295 0.01 10.19 -9.76
N ILE A 296 -1.25 10.33 -10.18
CA ILE A 296 -1.69 11.39 -11.09
C ILE A 296 -3.03 11.96 -10.63
N LEU A 297 -3.36 13.13 -11.13
CA LEU A 297 -4.68 13.74 -10.97
C LEU A 297 -5.49 13.63 -12.26
N GLU A 298 -6.77 13.34 -12.14
CA GLU A 298 -7.72 13.44 -13.24
C GLU A 298 -8.65 14.61 -12.99
N ASP A 299 -8.68 15.60 -13.90
CA ASP A 299 -9.58 16.74 -13.85
C ASP A 299 -10.88 16.42 -14.60
N ARG A 300 -11.97 16.31 -13.88
CA ARG A 300 -13.33 16.13 -14.41
C ARG A 300 -14.13 17.42 -14.15
N ALA A 301 -14.16 18.29 -15.13
CA ALA A 301 -14.90 19.55 -15.08
C ALA A 301 -14.59 20.38 -13.81
N GLY A 302 -13.32 20.46 -13.43
CA GLY A 302 -12.84 21.24 -12.30
C GLY A 302 -12.79 20.49 -10.96
N ALA A 303 -13.26 19.25 -10.90
CA ALA A 303 -13.09 18.35 -9.76
C ALA A 303 -11.92 17.40 -9.98
N PHE A 304 -10.97 17.36 -9.05
CA PHE A 304 -9.83 16.48 -9.13
C PHE A 304 -10.10 15.12 -8.48
N TYR A 305 -9.67 14.06 -9.16
CA TYR A 305 -9.70 12.68 -8.69
C TYR A 305 -8.28 12.17 -8.56
N ASP A 306 -7.94 11.69 -7.36
CA ASP A 306 -6.66 11.06 -7.06
C ASP A 306 -6.63 9.68 -7.70
N LEU A 307 -5.65 9.42 -8.53
CA LEU A 307 -5.44 8.12 -9.18
C LEU A 307 -4.05 7.58 -8.88
N VAL A 308 -3.98 6.28 -8.70
CA VAL A 308 -2.73 5.52 -8.68
C VAL A 308 -2.79 4.51 -9.81
N LEU A 309 -1.88 4.64 -10.76
CA LEU A 309 -1.79 3.79 -11.93
C LEU A 309 -0.79 2.67 -11.70
N THR A 310 -1.12 1.46 -12.15
CA THR A 310 -0.12 0.40 -12.32
C THR A 310 0.85 0.79 -13.44
N PRO A 311 2.01 0.17 -13.55
CA PRO A 311 2.95 0.43 -14.63
C PRO A 311 2.36 0.23 -16.01
N SER A 312 1.64 -0.88 -16.22
CA SER A 312 0.98 -1.15 -17.49
C SER A 312 -0.11 -0.13 -17.81
N GLN A 313 -0.83 0.37 -16.80
CA GLN A 313 -1.74 1.50 -16.97
C GLN A 313 -0.99 2.78 -17.31
N TRP A 314 0.10 3.06 -16.61
CA TRP A 314 0.97 4.22 -16.88
C TRP A 314 1.48 4.22 -18.33
N GLU A 315 2.01 3.10 -18.80
CA GLU A 315 2.50 2.95 -20.17
C GLU A 315 1.40 3.21 -21.21
N ARG A 316 0.20 2.67 -20.99
CA ARG A 316 -0.95 2.87 -21.91
C ARG A 316 -1.51 4.29 -21.90
N THR A 317 -1.18 5.09 -20.89
CA THR A 317 -1.67 6.47 -20.81
C THR A 317 -0.64 7.50 -21.31
N GLN A 318 0.52 7.08 -21.87
CA GLN A 318 1.56 8.01 -22.30
C GLN A 318 1.07 9.00 -23.37
N ASP A 319 0.20 8.57 -24.27
CA ASP A 319 -0.37 9.41 -25.33
C ASP A 319 -1.56 10.27 -24.88
N VAL A 320 -2.02 10.11 -23.63
CA VAL A 320 -3.12 10.93 -23.10
C VAL A 320 -2.61 12.34 -22.81
N PRO A 321 -3.25 13.38 -23.37
CA PRO A 321 -2.88 14.77 -23.11
C PRO A 321 -2.89 15.11 -21.63
N ARG A 322 -1.80 15.69 -21.14
CA ARG A 322 -1.64 16.03 -19.73
C ARG A 322 -0.88 17.32 -19.51
N THR A 323 -1.18 17.98 -18.42
CA THR A 323 -0.39 19.10 -17.90
C THR A 323 0.53 18.57 -16.80
N VAL A 324 1.81 18.92 -16.87
CA VAL A 324 2.79 18.62 -15.82
C VAL A 324 2.99 19.88 -15.00
N LEU A 325 2.63 19.84 -13.71
CA LEU A 325 2.84 20.95 -12.78
C LEU A 325 4.15 20.72 -12.03
N PRO A 326 5.10 21.65 -12.11
CA PRO A 326 6.40 21.52 -11.45
C PRO A 326 6.23 21.57 -9.93
N SER A 327 7.18 20.93 -9.23
CA SER A 327 7.12 20.73 -7.78
C SER A 327 7.16 22.01 -6.95
N ASP A 328 7.74 23.09 -7.47
CA ASP A 328 7.82 24.39 -6.79
C ASP A 328 6.45 25.10 -6.63
N LEU A 329 5.47 24.70 -7.43
CA LEU A 329 4.09 25.17 -7.34
C LEU A 329 3.23 24.33 -6.36
N LEU A 330 3.77 23.28 -5.78
CA LEU A 330 3.02 22.27 -5.02
C LEU A 330 3.34 22.33 -3.51
N PRO A 331 2.43 21.87 -2.63
CA PRO A 331 2.63 21.94 -1.18
C PRO A 331 3.76 21.05 -0.66
N LEU A 332 4.08 19.96 -1.36
CA LEU A 332 5.16 19.00 -1.01
C LEU A 332 6.12 18.88 -2.18
N LYS A 333 7.15 19.74 -2.18
CA LYS A 333 8.11 19.85 -3.30
C LYS A 333 8.94 18.59 -3.52
N ASN A 334 9.20 17.84 -2.46
CA ASN A 334 9.98 16.60 -2.47
C ASN A 334 9.27 15.43 -3.19
N LEU A 335 7.96 15.53 -3.45
CA LEU A 335 7.23 14.51 -4.21
C LEU A 335 7.37 14.66 -5.74
N GLY A 336 8.09 15.67 -6.19
CA GLY A 336 8.27 15.95 -7.61
C GLY A 336 7.06 16.61 -8.27
N SER A 337 7.06 16.66 -9.60
CA SER A 337 5.95 17.18 -10.39
C SER A 337 4.71 16.30 -10.27
N VAL A 338 3.52 16.90 -10.38
CA VAL A 338 2.27 16.17 -10.52
C VAL A 338 1.75 16.26 -11.95
N GLN A 339 1.20 15.17 -12.45
CA GLN A 339 0.57 15.12 -13.77
C GLN A 339 -0.94 15.21 -13.64
N VAL A 340 -1.54 16.06 -14.46
CA VAL A 340 -3.00 16.26 -14.52
C VAL A 340 -3.48 15.86 -15.90
N VAL A 341 -4.34 14.84 -15.97
CA VAL A 341 -5.04 14.46 -17.20
C VAL A 341 -6.41 15.13 -17.25
N HIS A 342 -6.80 15.61 -18.43
CA HIS A 342 -8.02 16.42 -18.62
C HIS A 342 -9.20 15.63 -19.20
N GLN A 343 -9.09 14.32 -19.23
CA GLN A 343 -10.16 13.42 -19.67
C GLN A 343 -10.20 12.18 -18.76
N PRO A 344 -11.38 11.57 -18.57
CA PRO A 344 -11.50 10.33 -17.83
C PRO A 344 -10.62 9.23 -18.44
N LEU A 345 -9.85 8.56 -17.58
CA LEU A 345 -9.10 7.38 -17.99
C LEU A 345 -10.00 6.14 -17.91
N ASP A 346 -10.09 5.43 -19.02
CA ASP A 346 -10.81 4.16 -19.06
C ASP A 346 -9.93 3.04 -18.51
N PHE A 347 -10.25 2.57 -17.30
CA PHE A 347 -9.59 1.43 -16.65
C PHE A 347 -10.31 0.11 -16.90
N SER A 348 -11.41 0.09 -17.67
CA SER A 348 -12.16 -1.13 -17.97
C SER A 348 -11.34 -2.11 -18.83
N LEU A 349 -10.41 -1.59 -19.62
CA LEU A 349 -9.42 -2.36 -20.38
C LEU A 349 -8.23 -2.83 -19.54
N ALA A 350 -8.21 -2.49 -18.28
CA ALA A 350 -7.10 -2.71 -17.33
C ALA A 350 -7.52 -3.54 -16.13
N ALA A 351 -8.35 -4.52 -16.29
CA ALA A 351 -8.28 -5.68 -15.45
C ALA A 351 -6.92 -6.33 -15.72
N ASP A 352 -5.87 -5.86 -15.02
CA ASP A 352 -4.70 -6.71 -14.80
C ASP A 352 -5.28 -8.04 -14.37
N ALA A 353 -5.05 -9.06 -15.16
CA ALA A 353 -5.65 -10.36 -15.01
C ALA A 353 -5.26 -10.99 -13.68
N THR A 354 -5.92 -10.53 -12.62
CA THR A 354 -6.24 -11.39 -11.50
C THR A 354 -7.44 -12.17 -12.03
N PRO A 355 -7.28 -13.45 -12.40
CA PRO A 355 -8.37 -14.19 -13.02
C PRO A 355 -9.56 -14.13 -12.08
N ALA A 356 -10.70 -13.68 -12.64
CA ALA A 356 -11.97 -13.75 -11.95
C ALA A 356 -12.12 -15.17 -11.39
N ARG A 357 -12.35 -15.31 -10.10
CA ARG A 357 -12.83 -16.56 -9.53
C ARG A 357 -14.20 -16.79 -10.17
N THR A 358 -14.27 -17.68 -11.16
CA THR A 358 -15.49 -18.40 -11.45
C THR A 358 -15.75 -19.32 -10.27
N GLY A 359 -16.95 -19.25 -9.76
CA GLY A 359 -17.55 -19.80 -8.57
C GLY A 359 -17.21 -21.20 -8.10
#